data_1a460010b718ca2dce529164173e7338
#
_entry.id   1a460010b718ca2dce529164173e7338
#
_cell.length_a   1.000
_cell.length_b   1.000
_cell.length_c   1.000
_cell.angle_alpha   90.00
_cell.angle_beta   90.00
_cell.angle_gamma   90.00
#
_symmetry.space_group_name_H-M   'P 1'
#
loop_
_entity.id
_entity.type
_entity.pdbx_description
1 polymer ?
#
loop_
_entity_poly.entity_id
_entity_poly.type
_entity_poly.pdbx_seq_one_letter_code
_entity_poly.pdbx_strand_id
1 'polypeptide(L)'
;MIMAGNVLDQWQVEYNSGIPVYRQIINQACAAVAADSFKPGDQLPTIRALSERLNVNPNTVAKAYRELELKGIIVSERGSGSFIQAQPPVPAPGAREKKAKLKNFYHRLLAEAASSGLTESELLNFIKENNTSTL
;
A
#
# COMPACT_ATOMS: atom_id res chain seq x y z
N MET A 1 10.64 16.74 12.87
CA MET A 1 9.88 16.43 11.65
C MET A 1 10.25 15.06 11.15
N ILE A 2 9.25 14.22 10.96
CA ILE A 2 9.50 12.87 10.46
C ILE A 2 9.82 12.94 8.98
N MET A 3 10.95 12.39 8.61
CA MET A 3 11.34 12.35 7.22
C MET A 3 10.69 11.16 6.55
N ALA A 4 10.20 11.35 5.35
CA ALA A 4 9.68 10.25 4.54
C ALA A 4 10.72 9.13 4.39
N GLY A 5 12.00 9.46 4.49
CA GLY A 5 13.08 8.48 4.45
C GLY A 5 12.99 7.41 5.52
N ASN A 6 12.48 7.74 6.70
CA ASN A 6 12.35 6.76 7.78
C ASN A 6 11.31 5.68 7.45
N VAL A 7 10.26 6.06 6.76
CA VAL A 7 9.23 5.12 6.32
C VAL A 7 9.77 4.25 5.18
N LEU A 8 10.51 4.88 4.28
CA LEU A 8 11.05 4.21 3.11
C LEU A 8 12.12 3.18 3.44
N ASP A 9 12.84 3.38 4.53
CA ASP A 9 13.85 2.42 4.96
C ASP A 9 13.25 1.07 5.30
N GLN A 10 11.93 1.03 5.55
CA GLN A 10 11.20 -0.19 5.84
C GLN A 10 10.60 -0.84 4.59
N TRP A 11 10.59 -0.13 3.47
CA TRP A 11 10.00 -0.65 2.24
C TRP A 11 10.93 -1.66 1.59
N GLN A 12 10.35 -2.77 1.18
CA GLN A 12 11.07 -3.87 0.56
C GLN A 12 10.26 -4.44 -0.60
N VAL A 13 10.97 -5.07 -1.52
CA VAL A 13 10.36 -5.74 -2.67
C VAL A 13 10.72 -7.21 -2.60
N GLU A 14 9.70 -8.07 -2.70
CA GLU A 14 9.88 -9.51 -2.72
C GLU A 14 9.51 -10.06 -4.10
N TYR A 15 10.50 -10.54 -4.82
CA TYR A 15 10.29 -11.02 -6.18
C TYR A 15 9.57 -12.35 -6.23
N ASN A 16 9.63 -13.13 -5.15
CA ASN A 16 9.03 -14.47 -5.09
C ASN A 16 7.62 -14.48 -4.50
N SER A 17 7.03 -13.32 -4.21
CA SER A 17 5.73 -13.26 -3.56
C SER A 17 4.56 -13.51 -4.50
N GLY A 18 4.81 -13.48 -5.82
CA GLY A 18 3.72 -13.58 -6.80
C GLY A 18 2.97 -12.27 -7.03
N ILE A 19 3.30 -11.23 -6.26
CA ILE A 19 2.69 -9.90 -6.40
C ILE A 19 3.60 -9.03 -7.27
N PRO A 20 3.08 -8.40 -8.33
CA PRO A 20 3.90 -7.50 -9.15
C PRO A 20 4.56 -6.41 -8.30
N VAL A 21 5.79 -6.05 -8.66
CA VAL A 21 6.58 -5.08 -7.88
C VAL A 21 5.86 -3.75 -7.72
N TYR A 22 5.26 -3.22 -8.80
CA TYR A 22 4.55 -1.95 -8.70
C TYR A 22 3.38 -2.03 -7.70
N ARG A 23 2.73 -3.18 -7.62
CA ARG A 23 1.62 -3.39 -6.66
C ARG A 23 2.13 -3.41 -5.23
N GLN A 24 3.32 -3.98 -5.01
CA GLN A 24 3.94 -3.96 -3.67
C GLN A 24 4.24 -2.53 -3.22
N ILE A 25 4.71 -1.69 -4.13
CA ILE A 25 4.97 -0.28 -3.84
C ILE A 25 3.66 0.44 -3.45
N ILE A 26 2.60 0.23 -4.24
CA ILE A 26 1.28 0.81 -3.96
C ILE A 26 0.78 0.36 -2.59
N ASN A 27 0.86 -0.93 -2.30
CA ASN A 27 0.37 -1.50 -1.05
C ASN A 27 1.11 -0.92 0.15
N GLN A 28 2.42 -0.77 0.06
CA GLN A 28 3.22 -0.20 1.16
C GLN A 28 2.90 1.28 1.37
N ALA A 29 2.70 2.04 0.30
CA ALA A 29 2.31 3.43 0.41
C ALA A 29 0.95 3.57 1.08
N CYS A 30 -0.02 2.77 0.64
CA CYS A 30 -1.37 2.80 1.21
C CYS A 30 -1.37 2.39 2.69
N ALA A 31 -0.58 1.37 3.04
CA ALA A 31 -0.46 0.93 4.42
C ALA A 31 0.17 2.01 5.30
N ALA A 32 1.18 2.71 4.79
CA ALA A 32 1.83 3.79 5.53
C ALA A 32 0.88 4.96 5.78
N VAL A 33 0.05 5.30 4.80
CA VAL A 33 -0.97 6.34 4.95
C VAL A 33 -2.02 5.91 5.98
N ALA A 34 -2.48 4.67 5.90
CA ALA A 34 -3.48 4.13 6.83
C ALA A 34 -2.96 4.08 8.27
N ALA A 35 -1.67 3.84 8.44
CA ALA A 35 -1.02 3.79 9.75
C ALA A 35 -0.54 5.16 10.24
N ASP A 36 -0.84 6.23 9.52
CA ASP A 36 -0.37 7.60 9.82
C ASP A 36 1.15 7.75 9.82
N SER A 37 1.87 6.78 9.23
CA SER A 37 3.32 6.91 9.00
C SER A 37 3.62 7.91 7.90
N PHE A 38 2.75 7.99 6.90
CA PHE A 38 2.71 9.06 5.92
C PHE A 38 1.51 9.95 6.19
N LYS A 39 1.75 11.24 6.30
CA LYS A 39 0.71 12.23 6.58
C LYS A 39 0.54 13.18 5.39
N PRO A 40 -0.63 13.82 5.27
CA PRO A 40 -0.82 14.82 4.23
C PRO A 40 0.30 15.85 4.24
N GLY A 41 0.84 16.13 3.07
CA GLY A 41 1.94 17.07 2.90
C GLY A 41 3.32 16.42 2.97
N ASP A 42 3.43 15.19 3.43
CA ASP A 42 4.72 14.49 3.44
C ASP A 42 5.16 14.23 2.00
N GLN A 43 6.43 14.43 1.75
CA GLN A 43 7.00 14.25 0.43
C GLN A 43 7.45 12.80 0.23
N LEU A 44 7.09 12.22 -0.92
CA LEU A 44 7.61 10.93 -1.31
C LEU A 44 9.00 11.10 -1.91
N PRO A 45 9.82 10.05 -1.92
CA PRO A 45 11.08 10.10 -2.64
C PRO A 45 10.82 10.26 -4.13
N THR A 46 11.80 10.78 -4.84
CA THR A 46 11.70 10.83 -6.30
C THR A 46 11.64 9.40 -6.85
N ILE A 47 11.11 9.29 -8.06
CA ILE A 47 11.08 7.99 -8.77
C ILE A 47 12.48 7.40 -8.83
N ARG A 48 13.46 8.23 -9.16
CA ARG A 48 14.85 7.79 -9.25
C ARG A 48 15.39 7.31 -7.91
N ALA A 49 15.17 8.08 -6.86
CA ALA A 49 15.65 7.72 -5.52
C ALA A 49 15.05 6.40 -5.04
N LEU A 50 13.75 6.22 -5.24
CA LEU A 50 13.10 4.98 -4.82
C LEU A 50 13.54 3.80 -5.69
N SER A 51 13.70 4.00 -7.01
CA SER A 51 14.17 2.93 -7.89
C SER A 51 15.56 2.48 -7.51
N GLU A 52 16.44 3.40 -7.14
CA GLU A 52 17.79 3.06 -6.68
C GLU A 52 17.75 2.34 -5.33
N ARG A 53 16.93 2.83 -4.42
CA ARG A 53 16.77 2.25 -3.07
C ARG A 53 16.27 0.81 -3.11
N LEU A 54 15.27 0.54 -3.95
CA LEU A 54 14.66 -0.78 -4.05
C LEU A 54 15.33 -1.65 -5.12
N ASN A 55 16.24 -1.07 -5.89
CA ASN A 55 16.89 -1.76 -7.01
C ASN A 55 15.87 -2.30 -8.01
N VAL A 56 14.93 -1.45 -8.40
CA VAL A 56 13.91 -1.77 -9.39
C VAL A 56 13.94 -0.77 -10.53
N ASN A 57 13.31 -1.14 -11.64
CA ASN A 57 13.24 -0.29 -12.82
C ASN A 57 12.47 1.01 -12.50
N PRO A 58 13.01 2.19 -12.88
CA PRO A 58 12.30 3.45 -12.66
C PRO A 58 10.89 3.48 -13.25
N ASN A 59 10.66 2.79 -14.36
CA ASN A 59 9.34 2.70 -14.97
C ASN A 59 8.34 1.99 -14.07
N THR A 60 8.81 1.03 -13.29
CA THR A 60 7.98 0.31 -12.32
C THR A 60 7.54 1.25 -11.19
N VAL A 61 8.46 2.06 -10.69
CA VAL A 61 8.15 3.06 -9.68
C VAL A 61 7.21 4.11 -10.24
N ALA A 62 7.46 4.58 -11.47
CA ALA A 62 6.61 5.56 -12.13
C ALA A 62 5.16 5.05 -12.28
N LYS A 63 5.01 3.77 -12.62
CA LYS A 63 3.69 3.15 -12.73
C LYS A 63 2.96 3.15 -11.38
N ALA A 64 3.68 2.80 -10.31
CA ALA A 64 3.10 2.80 -8.97
C ALA A 64 2.66 4.22 -8.56
N TYR A 65 3.50 5.22 -8.81
CA TYR A 65 3.18 6.60 -8.47
C TYR A 65 1.99 7.12 -9.27
N ARG A 66 1.90 6.75 -10.54
CA ARG A 66 0.76 7.14 -11.38
C ARG A 66 -0.54 6.57 -10.82
N GLU A 67 -0.54 5.32 -10.40
CA GLU A 67 -1.73 4.71 -9.82
C GLU A 67 -2.10 5.33 -8.47
N LEU A 68 -1.12 5.66 -7.66
CA LEU A 68 -1.36 6.36 -6.39
C LEU A 68 -1.98 7.74 -6.64
N GLU A 69 -1.51 8.43 -7.68
CA GLU A 69 -2.06 9.72 -8.05
C GLU A 69 -3.50 9.60 -8.55
N LEU A 70 -3.78 8.59 -9.37
CA LEU A 70 -5.14 8.35 -9.84
C LEU A 70 -6.10 8.01 -8.71
N LYS A 71 -5.61 7.37 -7.66
CA LYS A 71 -6.42 7.07 -6.47
C LYS A 71 -6.57 8.28 -5.54
N GLY A 72 -5.89 9.38 -5.83
CA GLY A 72 -5.94 10.56 -4.99
C GLY A 72 -5.11 10.46 -3.71
N ILE A 73 -4.22 9.49 -3.62
CA ILE A 73 -3.37 9.31 -2.43
C ILE A 73 -2.19 10.25 -2.47
N ILE A 74 -1.65 10.51 -3.65
CA ILE A 74 -0.56 11.47 -3.82
C ILE A 74 -0.92 12.51 -4.87
N VAL A 75 -0.22 13.63 -4.81
CA VAL A 75 -0.31 14.68 -5.82
C VAL A 75 1.11 15.02 -6.26
N SER A 76 1.29 15.18 -7.57
CA SER A 76 2.57 15.59 -8.14
C SER A 76 2.55 17.09 -8.35
N GLU A 77 3.56 17.77 -7.84
CA GLU A 77 3.74 19.20 -8.05
C GLU A 77 4.95 19.42 -8.95
N ARG A 78 4.72 20.16 -10.02
CA ARG A 78 5.74 20.39 -11.02
C ARG A 78 6.97 21.06 -10.41
N GLY A 79 8.12 20.43 -10.55
CA GLY A 79 9.38 20.95 -10.04
C GLY A 79 9.61 20.71 -8.55
N SER A 80 8.60 20.28 -7.81
CA SER A 80 8.71 20.08 -6.37
C SER A 80 8.69 18.62 -5.94
N GLY A 81 8.08 17.74 -6.74
CA GLY A 81 8.00 16.31 -6.44
C GLY A 81 6.58 15.82 -6.18
N SER A 82 6.49 14.70 -5.51
CA SER A 82 5.21 14.06 -5.18
C SER A 82 4.98 14.11 -3.67
N PHE A 83 3.76 14.38 -3.27
CA PHE A 83 3.39 14.59 -1.87
C PHE A 83 2.14 13.80 -1.55
N ILE A 84 2.02 13.39 -0.29
CA ILE A 84 0.79 12.75 0.19
C ILE A 84 -0.31 13.80 0.16
N GLN A 85 -1.42 13.48 -0.48
CA GLN A 85 -2.56 14.37 -0.63
C GLN A 85 -3.49 14.24 0.56
N ALA A 86 -3.97 15.39 1.06
CA ALA A 86 -5.01 15.38 2.06
C ALA A 86 -6.28 14.81 1.45
N GLN A 87 -6.80 13.72 2.01
CA GLN A 87 -8.04 13.14 1.55
C GLN A 87 -9.19 14.03 2.02
N PRO A 88 -10.11 14.41 1.14
CA PRO A 88 -11.31 15.08 1.60
C PRO A 88 -12.07 14.12 2.51
N PRO A 89 -12.76 14.64 3.56
CA PRO A 89 -13.54 13.76 4.41
C PRO A 89 -14.61 13.07 3.57
N VAL A 90 -14.48 11.76 3.43
CA VAL A 90 -15.46 10.94 2.73
C VAL A 90 -16.39 10.38 3.82
N PRO A 91 -17.72 10.51 3.67
CA PRO A 91 -18.61 9.88 4.61
C PRO A 91 -18.29 8.39 4.71
N ALA A 92 -18.21 7.88 5.92
CA ALA A 92 -17.97 6.47 6.12
C ALA A 92 -19.09 5.69 5.42
N PRO A 93 -18.77 4.58 4.71
CA PRO A 93 -19.81 3.77 4.09
C PRO A 93 -20.76 3.26 5.16
N GLY A 94 -22.04 3.16 4.83
CA GLY A 94 -23.01 2.58 5.73
C GLY A 94 -22.65 1.15 6.08
N ALA A 95 -23.13 0.66 7.21
CA ALA A 95 -22.82 -0.68 7.69
C ALA A 95 -23.10 -1.76 6.64
N ARG A 96 -24.20 -1.61 5.91
CA ARG A 96 -24.59 -2.56 4.85
C ARG A 96 -23.61 -2.54 3.69
N GLU A 97 -23.20 -1.36 3.24
CA GLU A 97 -22.24 -1.20 2.17
C GLU A 97 -20.88 -1.72 2.57
N LYS A 98 -20.45 -1.43 3.79
CA LYS A 98 -19.18 -1.89 4.33
C LYS A 98 -19.15 -3.42 4.41
N LYS A 99 -20.26 -4.03 4.85
CA LYS A 99 -20.38 -5.47 4.95
C LYS A 99 -20.29 -6.12 3.56
N ALA A 100 -20.91 -5.51 2.54
CA ALA A 100 -20.83 -6.01 1.17
C ALA A 100 -19.41 -5.94 0.64
N LYS A 101 -18.69 -4.85 0.90
CA LYS A 101 -17.28 -4.71 0.48
C LYS A 101 -16.39 -5.74 1.17
N LEU A 102 -16.60 -5.97 2.46
CA LEU A 102 -15.85 -6.97 3.22
C LEU A 102 -16.10 -8.37 2.67
N LYS A 103 -17.35 -8.68 2.35
CA LYS A 103 -17.73 -9.98 1.80
C LYS A 103 -17.05 -10.22 0.46
N ASN A 104 -17.08 -9.24 -0.43
CA ASN A 104 -16.46 -9.35 -1.75
C ASN A 104 -14.94 -9.51 -1.63
N PHE A 105 -14.31 -8.74 -0.77
CA PHE A 105 -12.88 -8.84 -0.52
C PHE A 105 -12.52 -10.21 0.03
N TYR A 106 -13.30 -10.69 1.00
CA TYR A 106 -13.09 -11.99 1.63
C TYR A 106 -13.14 -13.13 0.61
N HIS A 107 -14.14 -13.12 -0.27
CA HIS A 107 -14.26 -14.16 -1.29
C HIS A 107 -13.09 -14.16 -2.26
N ARG A 108 -12.60 -12.98 -2.65
CA ARG A 108 -11.44 -12.88 -3.52
C ARG A 108 -10.18 -13.39 -2.82
N LEU A 109 -10.04 -13.05 -1.55
CA LEU A 109 -8.88 -13.48 -0.76
C LEU A 109 -8.87 -14.99 -0.60
N LEU A 110 -10.02 -15.60 -0.31
CA LEU A 110 -10.12 -17.05 -0.19
C LEU A 110 -9.85 -17.77 -1.51
N ALA A 111 -10.32 -17.21 -2.61
CA ALA A 111 -10.06 -17.79 -3.93
C ALA A 111 -8.56 -17.77 -4.24
N GLU A 112 -7.89 -16.67 -3.94
CA GLU A 112 -6.46 -16.55 -4.15
C GLU A 112 -5.68 -17.48 -3.22
N ALA A 113 -6.09 -17.59 -1.97
CA ALA A 113 -5.48 -18.51 -1.02
C ALA A 113 -5.60 -19.95 -1.50
N ALA A 114 -6.80 -20.36 -1.93
CA ALA A 114 -7.03 -21.70 -2.45
C ALA A 114 -6.15 -22.03 -3.65
N SER A 115 -6.02 -21.08 -4.57
CA SER A 115 -5.17 -21.29 -5.75
C SER A 115 -3.68 -21.36 -5.39
N SER A 116 -3.32 -20.88 -4.22
CA SER A 116 -1.95 -20.94 -3.70
C SER A 116 -1.73 -22.13 -2.77
N GLY A 117 -2.72 -22.98 -2.60
CA GLY A 117 -2.62 -24.15 -1.71
C GLY A 117 -2.81 -23.84 -0.24
N LEU A 118 -3.41 -22.69 0.06
CA LEU A 118 -3.64 -22.28 1.46
C LEU A 118 -5.10 -22.46 1.84
N THR A 119 -5.33 -22.83 3.10
CA THR A 119 -6.68 -22.99 3.62
C THR A 119 -7.13 -21.72 4.35
N GLU A 120 -8.42 -21.60 4.52
CA GLU A 120 -9.01 -20.52 5.31
C GLU A 120 -8.47 -20.52 6.74
N SER A 121 -8.37 -21.70 7.35
CA SER A 121 -7.87 -21.84 8.73
C SER A 121 -6.43 -21.33 8.85
N GLU A 122 -5.58 -21.70 7.90
CA GLU A 122 -4.19 -21.23 7.90
C GLU A 122 -4.11 -19.73 7.78
N LEU A 123 -4.92 -19.15 6.92
CA LEU A 123 -4.96 -17.71 6.71
C LEU A 123 -5.44 -16.97 7.96
N LEU A 124 -6.53 -17.45 8.58
CA LEU A 124 -7.07 -16.85 9.79
C LEU A 124 -6.08 -16.93 10.96
N ASN A 125 -5.41 -18.05 11.12
CA ASN A 125 -4.42 -18.22 12.17
C ASN A 125 -3.24 -17.27 11.96
N PHE A 126 -2.78 -17.13 10.73
CA PHE A 126 -1.69 -16.22 10.40
C PHE A 126 -2.07 -14.77 10.71
N ILE A 127 -3.28 -14.36 10.34
CA ILE A 127 -3.77 -13.01 10.62
C ILE A 127 -3.80 -12.75 12.13
N LYS A 128 -4.33 -13.69 12.90
CA LYS A 128 -4.41 -13.56 14.36
C LYS A 128 -3.03 -13.44 14.99
N GLU A 129 -2.09 -14.27 14.57
CA GLU A 129 -0.72 -14.26 15.10
C GLU A 129 -0.03 -12.93 14.81
N ASN A 130 -0.21 -12.40 13.62
CA ASN A 130 0.43 -11.14 13.24
C ASN A 130 -0.27 -9.93 13.83
N ASN A 131 -1.55 -10.02 14.11
CA ASN A 131 -2.27 -8.94 14.75
C ASN A 131 -1.82 -8.76 16.21
N THR A 132 -1.54 -9.86 16.91
CA THR A 132 -1.07 -9.79 18.30
C THR A 132 0.36 -9.28 18.40
N SER A 133 1.17 -9.46 17.37
CA SER A 133 2.57 -9.02 17.38
C SER A 133 2.73 -7.54 17.11
N THR A 134 1.68 -6.84 16.70
CA THR A 134 1.73 -5.40 16.43
C THR A 134 1.29 -4.54 17.62
N LEU A 135 0.92 -5.15 18.71
CA LEU A 135 0.47 -4.43 19.91
C LEU A 135 1.60 -4.07 20.87
#